data_372e73bf3f766c03870a1b422c975c6c
#
_entry.id   372e73bf3f766c03870a1b422c975c6c
#
_cell.length_a   1.000
_cell.length_b   1.000
_cell.length_c   1.000
_cell.angle_alpha   90.00
_cell.angle_beta   90.00
_cell.angle_gamma   90.00
#
_symmetry.space_group_name_H-M   'P 1'
#
loop_
_entity.id
_entity.type
_entity.pdbx_description
1 polymer ?
#
loop_
_entity_poly.entity_id
_entity_poly.type
_entity_poly.pdbx_seq_one_letter_code
_entity_poly.pdbx_strand_id
1 'polypeptide(L)'
;MDIKLKIKGKDKTFTAGFISARMVRRTIEVSQGVNFENISPDELDKLIDYIVELFGGQFTRDDVYDGLSSKELIPTITSCINEVVGQMSDATKGEGKNE
;
A
#
# COMPACT_ATOMS: atom_id res chain seq x y z
N MET A 1 1.69 -2.29 -10.08
CA MET A 1 0.76 -2.15 -8.95
C MET A 1 -0.14 -0.96 -9.17
N ASP A 2 -1.42 -1.16 -9.13
CA ASP A 2 -2.41 -0.12 -9.41
C ASP A 2 -3.37 0.06 -8.24
N ILE A 3 -3.87 1.28 -8.10
CA ILE A 3 -4.95 1.59 -7.16
C ILE A 3 -6.01 2.41 -7.91
N LYS A 4 -7.27 2.08 -7.68
CA LYS A 4 -8.39 2.82 -8.27
C LYS A 4 -9.07 3.63 -7.19
N LEU A 5 -9.12 4.94 -7.39
CA LEU A 5 -9.77 5.87 -6.46
C LEU A 5 -10.87 6.62 -7.17
N LYS A 6 -11.95 6.87 -6.46
CA LYS A 6 -13.02 7.72 -6.99
C LYS A 6 -12.67 9.18 -6.67
N ILE A 7 -12.32 9.93 -7.70
CA ILE A 7 -11.93 11.34 -7.57
C ILE A 7 -13.00 12.18 -8.27
N LYS A 8 -13.67 13.03 -7.49
CA LYS A 8 -14.74 13.90 -8.01
C LYS A 8 -15.82 13.10 -8.76
N GLY A 9 -16.18 11.94 -8.21
CA GLY A 9 -17.22 11.09 -8.76
C GLY A 9 -16.79 10.22 -9.94
N LYS A 10 -15.52 10.24 -10.31
CA LYS A 10 -15.01 9.44 -11.43
C LYS A 10 -13.91 8.50 -10.97
N ASP A 11 -13.93 7.27 -11.48
CA ASP A 11 -12.89 6.30 -11.18
C ASP A 11 -11.60 6.71 -11.88
N LYS A 12 -10.52 6.77 -11.11
CA LYS A 12 -9.20 7.11 -11.63
C LYS A 12 -8.21 6.06 -11.14
N THR A 13 -7.44 5.49 -12.07
CA THR A 13 -6.44 4.48 -11.75
C THR A 13 -5.06 5.12 -11.69
N PHE A 14 -4.35 4.84 -10.59
CA PHE A 14 -2.97 5.29 -10.41
C PHE A 14 -2.07 4.06 -10.42
N THR A 15 -0.90 4.20 -11.02
CA THR A 15 0.07 3.10 -11.10
C THR A 15 1.33 3.49 -10.35
N ALA A 16 1.79 2.60 -9.46
CA ALA A 16 3.08 2.74 -8.83
C ALA A 16 4.15 2.30 -9.82
N GLY A 17 5.10 3.16 -10.10
CA GLY A 17 6.22 2.83 -10.97
C GLY A 17 7.34 2.17 -10.18
N PHE A 18 8.47 2.87 -10.05
CA PHE A 18 9.61 2.38 -9.28
C PHE A 18 9.26 2.32 -7.79
N ILE A 19 9.44 1.15 -7.18
CA ILE A 19 9.25 0.97 -5.74
C ILE A 19 10.65 0.85 -5.13
N SER A 20 11.05 1.86 -4.36
CA SER A 20 12.39 1.91 -3.81
C SER A 20 12.60 0.93 -2.66
N ALA A 21 13.87 0.64 -2.37
CA ALA A 21 14.22 -0.19 -1.21
C ALA A 21 13.72 0.44 0.11
N ARG A 22 13.60 1.76 0.16
CA ARG A 22 13.02 2.44 1.33
C ARG A 22 11.59 1.97 1.59
N MET A 23 10.84 1.69 0.55
CA MET A 23 9.47 1.21 0.69
C MET A 23 9.41 -0.20 1.29
N VAL A 24 10.44 -1.01 1.06
CA VAL A 24 10.58 -2.31 1.74
C VAL A 24 10.65 -2.09 3.26
N ARG A 25 11.50 -1.15 3.68
CA ARG A 25 11.63 -0.81 5.09
C ARG A 25 10.32 -0.28 5.66
N ARG A 26 9.67 0.61 4.93
CA ARG A 26 8.38 1.17 5.35
C ARG A 26 7.31 0.09 5.47
N THR A 27 7.31 -0.87 4.55
CA THR A 27 6.38 -2.00 4.60
C THR A 27 6.54 -2.80 5.89
N ILE A 28 7.79 -3.08 6.27
CA ILE A 28 8.07 -3.79 7.51
C ILE A 28 7.55 -2.99 8.71
N GLU A 29 7.80 -1.69 8.74
CA GLU A 29 7.35 -0.83 9.84
C GLU A 29 5.82 -0.82 9.98
N VAL A 30 5.11 -0.63 8.87
CA VAL A 30 3.65 -0.50 8.93
C VAL A 30 2.92 -1.83 9.11
N SER A 31 3.57 -2.95 8.81
CA SER A 31 2.94 -4.26 8.94
C SER A 31 3.12 -4.87 10.33
N GLN A 32 4.04 -4.37 11.13
CA GLN A 32 4.29 -4.90 12.46
C GLN A 32 3.23 -4.43 13.44
N GLY A 33 2.63 -5.37 14.15
CA GLY A 33 1.70 -5.07 15.22
C GLY A 33 0.36 -4.51 14.76
N VAL A 34 0.06 -4.56 13.47
CA VAL A 34 -1.22 -4.05 12.97
C VAL A 34 -2.33 -5.06 13.26
N ASN A 35 -3.36 -4.59 13.93
CA ASN A 35 -4.58 -5.37 14.16
C ASN A 35 -5.75 -4.58 13.59
N PHE A 36 -6.23 -5.00 12.41
CA PHE A 36 -7.30 -4.29 11.72
C PHE A 36 -8.63 -4.31 12.47
N GLU A 37 -8.81 -5.25 13.39
CA GLU A 37 -10.03 -5.30 14.20
C GLU A 37 -10.03 -4.27 15.31
N ASN A 38 -8.86 -3.75 15.65
CA ASN A 38 -8.72 -2.78 16.75
C ASN A 38 -7.69 -1.71 16.40
N ILE A 39 -7.85 -1.14 15.20
CA ILE A 39 -6.92 -0.12 14.70
C ILE A 39 -7.38 1.27 15.15
N SER A 40 -6.42 2.09 15.59
CA SER A 40 -6.71 3.48 15.96
C SER A 40 -6.70 4.37 14.70
N PRO A 41 -7.33 5.54 14.76
CA PRO A 41 -7.26 6.49 13.65
C PRO A 41 -5.82 6.87 13.28
N ASP A 42 -4.93 7.03 14.26
CA ASP A 42 -3.53 7.37 14.00
C ASP A 42 -2.81 6.26 13.26
N GLU A 43 -3.07 5.01 13.66
CA GLU A 43 -2.49 3.86 12.98
C GLU A 43 -2.99 3.74 11.54
N LEU A 44 -4.28 3.99 11.35
CA LEU A 44 -4.87 3.98 10.01
C LEU A 44 -4.26 5.06 9.14
N ASP A 45 -4.09 6.26 9.68
CA ASP A 45 -3.45 7.37 8.96
C ASP A 45 -2.05 6.99 8.48
N LYS A 46 -1.28 6.28 9.32
CA LYS A 46 0.06 5.84 8.95
C LYS A 46 0.04 4.85 7.80
N LEU A 47 -0.94 3.96 7.78
CA LEU A 47 -1.11 3.01 6.68
C LEU A 47 -1.49 3.71 5.39
N ILE A 48 -2.37 4.71 5.48
CA ILE A 48 -2.77 5.50 4.31
C ILE A 48 -1.59 6.32 3.79
N ASP A 49 -0.82 6.94 4.68
CA ASP A 49 0.39 7.68 4.29
C ASP A 49 1.40 6.76 3.60
N TYR A 50 1.51 5.52 4.05
CA TYR A 50 2.33 4.51 3.40
C TYR A 50 1.89 4.30 1.95
N ILE A 51 0.58 4.17 1.72
CA ILE A 51 0.05 4.00 0.36
C ILE A 51 0.36 5.22 -0.51
N VAL A 52 0.17 6.43 0.02
CA VAL A 52 0.48 7.67 -0.70
C VAL A 52 1.95 7.68 -1.10
N GLU A 53 2.82 7.33 -0.18
CA GLU A 53 4.27 7.28 -0.41
C GLU A 53 4.62 6.23 -1.46
N LEU A 54 3.99 5.05 -1.38
CA LEU A 54 4.21 3.94 -2.29
C LEU A 54 3.91 4.33 -3.75
N PHE A 55 2.90 5.18 -3.94
CA PHE A 55 2.51 5.66 -5.27
C PHE A 55 3.16 6.99 -5.64
N GLY A 56 4.19 7.40 -4.88
CA GLY A 56 4.97 8.59 -5.23
C GLY A 56 4.25 9.91 -5.07
N GLY A 57 3.25 9.97 -4.21
CA GLY A 57 2.53 11.21 -3.95
C GLY A 57 1.59 11.64 -5.08
N GLN A 58 1.15 10.71 -5.91
CA GLN A 58 0.25 11.01 -7.02
C GLN A 58 -1.13 11.47 -6.55
N PHE A 59 -1.46 11.19 -5.30
CA PHE A 59 -2.72 11.57 -4.67
C PHE A 59 -2.44 11.84 -3.19
N THR A 60 -3.43 12.37 -2.49
CA THR A 60 -3.29 12.73 -1.09
C THR A 60 -3.93 11.68 -0.18
N ARG A 61 -3.67 11.80 1.13
CA ARG A 61 -4.33 10.97 2.14
C ARG A 61 -5.85 11.08 2.02
N ASP A 62 -6.35 12.31 1.88
CA ASP A 62 -7.78 12.54 1.76
C ASP A 62 -8.36 11.90 0.50
N ASP A 63 -7.61 11.91 -0.59
CA ASP A 63 -8.04 11.23 -1.82
C ASP A 63 -8.25 9.74 -1.58
N VAL A 64 -7.41 9.11 -0.77
CA VAL A 64 -7.54 7.69 -0.44
C VAL A 64 -8.79 7.48 0.42
N TYR A 65 -8.94 8.28 1.47
CA TYR A 65 -10.10 8.13 2.37
C TYR A 65 -11.42 8.36 1.66
N ASP A 66 -11.47 9.36 0.79
CA ASP A 66 -12.71 9.71 0.09
C ASP A 66 -12.92 8.89 -1.18
N GLY A 67 -11.84 8.33 -1.73
CA GLY A 67 -11.87 7.61 -3.00
C GLY A 67 -12.05 6.11 -2.90
N LEU A 68 -11.92 5.53 -1.71
CA LEU A 68 -12.18 4.11 -1.47
C LEU A 68 -13.44 3.94 -0.65
N SER A 69 -14.22 2.92 -0.95
CA SER A 69 -15.37 2.57 -0.13
C SER A 69 -14.90 1.92 1.17
N SER A 70 -15.80 1.87 2.15
CA SER A 70 -15.52 1.20 3.42
C SER A 70 -15.16 -0.28 3.24
N LYS A 71 -15.71 -0.91 2.20
CA LYS A 71 -15.43 -2.33 1.89
C LYS A 71 -14.06 -2.52 1.25
N GLU A 72 -13.58 -1.50 0.54
CA GLU A 72 -12.33 -1.59 -0.22
C GLU A 72 -11.10 -1.21 0.57
N LEU A 73 -11.27 -0.46 1.66
CA LEU A 73 -10.15 0.15 2.37
C LEU A 73 -9.12 -0.88 2.85
N ILE A 74 -9.55 -1.81 3.70
CA ILE A 74 -8.63 -2.80 4.26
C ILE A 74 -8.07 -3.74 3.19
N PRO A 75 -8.89 -4.29 2.27
CA PRO A 75 -8.34 -5.11 1.19
C PRO A 75 -7.30 -4.38 0.35
N THR A 76 -7.48 -3.08 0.09
CA THR A 76 -6.52 -2.29 -0.68
C THR A 76 -5.21 -2.15 0.08
N ILE A 77 -5.27 -1.82 1.37
CA ILE A 77 -4.06 -1.72 2.22
C ILE A 77 -3.31 -3.06 2.20
N THR A 78 -4.02 -4.14 2.43
CA THR A 78 -3.43 -5.49 2.48
C THR A 78 -2.81 -5.86 1.15
N SER A 79 -3.48 -5.55 0.04
CA SER A 79 -2.95 -5.83 -1.30
C SER A 79 -1.66 -5.08 -1.57
N CYS A 80 -1.59 -3.81 -1.17
CA CYS A 80 -0.38 -3.02 -1.35
C CYS A 80 0.79 -3.61 -0.57
N ILE A 81 0.55 -3.99 0.68
CA ILE A 81 1.58 -4.60 1.52
C ILE A 81 2.04 -5.93 0.90
N ASN A 82 1.10 -6.77 0.51
CA ASN A 82 1.41 -8.08 -0.07
C ASN A 82 2.19 -7.97 -1.38
N GLU A 83 1.89 -6.94 -2.17
CA GLU A 83 2.61 -6.72 -3.43
C GLU A 83 4.09 -6.43 -3.19
N VAL A 84 4.40 -5.57 -2.23
CA VAL A 84 5.80 -5.26 -1.90
C VAL A 84 6.49 -6.49 -1.29
N VAL A 85 5.81 -7.20 -0.39
CA VAL A 85 6.33 -8.42 0.22
C VAL A 85 6.56 -9.48 -0.87
N GLY A 86 5.65 -9.58 -1.84
CA GLY A 86 5.79 -10.50 -2.95
C GLY A 86 7.03 -10.22 -3.78
N GLN A 87 7.34 -8.96 -4.04
CA GLN A 87 8.56 -8.58 -4.77
C GLN A 87 9.82 -9.00 -4.01
N MET A 88 9.82 -8.84 -2.69
CA MET A 88 10.93 -9.28 -1.85
C MET A 88 11.11 -10.80 -1.92
N SER A 89 10.02 -11.54 -1.82
CA SER A 89 10.03 -12.99 -1.87
C SER A 89 10.52 -13.51 -3.22
N ASP A 90 10.07 -12.90 -4.31
CA ASP A 90 10.48 -13.27 -5.66
C ASP A 90 11.99 -13.07 -5.85
N ALA A 91 12.53 -11.97 -5.35
CA ALA A 91 13.96 -11.70 -5.41
C ALA A 91 14.75 -12.79 -4.65
N THR A 92 14.27 -13.14 -3.45
CA THR A 92 14.90 -14.18 -2.63
C THR A 92 14.83 -15.55 -3.32
N LYS A 93 13.68 -15.87 -3.89
CA LYS A 93 13.52 -17.14 -4.61
C LYS A 93 14.42 -17.20 -5.83
N GLY A 94 14.58 -16.09 -6.55
CA GLY A 94 15.47 -15.99 -7.68
C GLY A 94 16.90 -16.31 -7.31
N GLU A 95 17.37 -15.78 -6.21
CA GLU A 95 18.71 -16.06 -5.68
C GLU A 95 18.85 -17.53 -5.32
N GLY A 96 17.86 -18.11 -4.65
CA GLY A 96 17.87 -19.50 -4.27
C GLY A 96 17.94 -20.43 -5.47
N LYS A 97 17.31 -20.09 -6.57
CA LYS A 97 17.31 -20.90 -7.78
C LYS A 97 18.67 -20.97 -8.46
N ASN A 98 19.50 -20.00 -8.24
CA ASN A 98 20.82 -19.91 -8.87
C ASN A 98 21.87 -20.77 -8.15
N GLU A 99 21.51 -21.33 -7.05
CA GLU A 99 22.41 -22.24 -6.30
C GLU A 99 22.35 -23.68 -6.86
#